data_8dd53914cd612c0399c8a9744dfb02ee
#
_entry.id   8dd53914cd612c0399c8a9744dfb02ee
#
_cell.length_a   1.000
_cell.length_b   1.000
_cell.length_c   1.000
_cell.angle_alpha   90.00
_cell.angle_beta   90.00
_cell.angle_gamma   90.00
#
_symmetry.space_group_name_H-M   'P 1'
#
loop_
_entity.id
_entity.type
_entity.pdbx_description
1 polymer ?
#
loop_
_entity_poly.entity_id
_entity_poly.type
_entity_poly.pdbx_seq_one_letter_code
_entity_poly.pdbx_strand_id
1 'polypeptide(L)'
;MKKHFSIAIDGPGGAGKSTLAKAVAKKLNILHVDTGAIYRTIGYAAFSRGLDAKDESQIAPLLKEIQIDMAFDENSGQKMLLDGKDVSTEIRLPEISMYASNVSALPCVRAYLLEMQRDIALRRSVIMDGRDIGTVVLPDADLKIYLTASAEERARRRCLELSERGTPKAYEEVLREINERDYQDMHRDIAPLREAADAVHFDTSKLNFEESERALLNLIQEKLK
;
A
#
# COMPACT_ATOMS: atom_id res chain seq x y z
N MET A 1 3.66 -19.80 -21.92
CA MET A 1 4.29 -19.16 -20.74
C MET A 1 3.74 -17.75 -20.61
N LYS A 2 3.28 -17.34 -19.43
CA LYS A 2 2.92 -15.94 -19.18
C LYS A 2 4.14 -15.07 -19.49
N LYS A 3 3.94 -13.98 -20.25
CA LYS A 3 5.02 -13.03 -20.59
C LYS A 3 5.48 -12.23 -19.36
N HIS A 4 4.61 -12.05 -18.41
CA HIS A 4 4.83 -11.28 -17.19
C HIS A 4 4.24 -12.04 -15.99
N PHE A 5 4.83 -11.84 -14.80
CA PHE A 5 4.32 -12.39 -13.55
C PHE A 5 3.97 -11.28 -12.56
N SER A 6 3.06 -11.59 -11.64
CA SER A 6 2.56 -10.67 -10.63
C SER A 6 2.73 -11.23 -9.23
N ILE A 7 3.20 -10.39 -8.32
CA ILE A 7 3.35 -10.70 -6.89
C ILE A 7 2.47 -9.73 -6.11
N ALA A 8 1.53 -10.28 -5.35
CA ALA A 8 0.68 -9.54 -4.43
C ALA A 8 1.25 -9.60 -3.02
N ILE A 9 1.45 -8.43 -2.38
CA ILE A 9 1.87 -8.35 -0.98
C ILE A 9 0.83 -7.60 -0.17
N ASP A 10 0.05 -8.32 0.62
CA ASP A 10 -0.93 -7.75 1.52
C ASP A 10 -0.47 -7.78 2.98
N GLY A 11 -1.13 -7.01 3.83
CA GLY A 11 -0.84 -6.99 5.25
C GLY A 11 -1.08 -5.63 5.92
N PRO A 12 -0.96 -5.55 7.26
CA PRO A 12 -1.33 -4.37 8.04
C PRO A 12 -0.42 -3.17 7.80
N GLY A 13 -0.87 -1.99 8.21
CA GLY A 13 -0.11 -0.74 8.15
C GLY A 13 1.19 -0.82 8.96
N GLY A 14 2.29 -0.26 8.44
CA GLY A 14 3.57 -0.23 9.16
C GLY A 14 4.35 -1.55 9.22
N ALA A 15 3.87 -2.63 8.57
CA ALA A 15 4.57 -3.92 8.53
C ALA A 15 5.84 -3.93 7.65
N GLY A 16 6.14 -2.84 6.94
CA GLY A 16 7.33 -2.73 6.09
C GLY A 16 7.12 -3.19 4.64
N LYS A 17 5.88 -3.48 4.23
CA LYS A 17 5.54 -3.99 2.88
C LYS A 17 6.17 -3.18 1.75
N SER A 18 5.87 -1.88 1.67
CA SER A 18 6.32 -1.03 0.56
C SER A 18 7.84 -0.89 0.52
N THR A 19 8.50 -0.85 1.69
CA THR A 19 9.95 -0.77 1.79
C THR A 19 10.61 -2.06 1.26
N LEU A 20 10.12 -3.22 1.71
CA LEU A 20 10.62 -4.52 1.28
C LEU A 20 10.27 -4.82 -0.19
N ALA A 21 9.03 -4.53 -0.59
CA ALA A 21 8.58 -4.70 -1.97
C ALA A 21 9.43 -3.87 -2.95
N LYS A 22 9.71 -2.60 -2.61
CA LYS A 22 10.58 -1.71 -3.41
C LYS A 22 12.01 -2.27 -3.53
N ALA A 23 12.60 -2.72 -2.43
CA ALA A 23 13.95 -3.25 -2.41
C ALA A 23 14.07 -4.53 -3.25
N VAL A 24 13.13 -5.46 -3.06
CA VAL A 24 13.11 -6.74 -3.80
C VAL A 24 12.77 -6.52 -5.28
N ALA A 25 11.84 -5.63 -5.62
CA ALA A 25 11.51 -5.29 -7.01
C ALA A 25 12.74 -4.76 -7.76
N LYS A 26 13.55 -3.91 -7.10
CA LYS A 26 14.81 -3.41 -7.67
C LYS A 26 15.79 -4.56 -7.94
N LYS A 27 15.95 -5.53 -7.03
CA LYS A 27 16.84 -6.68 -7.21
C LYS A 27 16.36 -7.64 -8.31
N LEU A 28 15.04 -7.76 -8.49
CA LEU A 28 14.42 -8.60 -9.52
C LEU A 28 14.29 -7.87 -10.87
N ASN A 29 14.59 -6.57 -10.92
CA ASN A 29 14.38 -5.72 -12.08
C ASN A 29 12.94 -5.74 -12.60
N ILE A 30 11.98 -5.64 -11.67
CA ILE A 30 10.54 -5.58 -11.96
C ILE A 30 9.92 -4.34 -11.34
N LEU A 31 8.68 -4.02 -11.74
CA LEU A 31 8.00 -2.83 -11.26
C LEU A 31 7.49 -3.04 -9.83
N HIS A 32 7.66 -2.03 -8.97
CA HIS A 32 6.99 -1.94 -7.67
C HIS A 32 5.84 -0.92 -7.75
N VAL A 33 4.65 -1.31 -7.27
CA VAL A 33 3.47 -0.46 -7.16
C VAL A 33 2.98 -0.41 -5.72
N ASP A 34 3.14 0.76 -5.10
CA ASP A 34 2.54 1.12 -3.80
C ASP A 34 1.10 1.59 -4.04
N THR A 35 0.12 0.69 -3.85
CA THR A 35 -1.28 1.08 -4.02
C THR A 35 -1.76 2.03 -2.94
N GLY A 36 -1.16 1.99 -1.76
CA GLY A 36 -1.42 2.96 -0.71
C GLY A 36 -1.14 4.40 -1.15
N ALA A 37 -0.13 4.62 -2.00
CA ALA A 37 0.16 5.93 -2.57
C ALA A 37 -0.98 6.41 -3.50
N ILE A 38 -1.62 5.49 -4.24
CA ILE A 38 -2.76 5.81 -5.12
C ILE A 38 -3.96 6.30 -4.29
N TYR A 39 -4.33 5.56 -3.23
CA TYR A 39 -5.40 5.99 -2.32
C TYR A 39 -5.06 7.28 -1.59
N ARG A 40 -3.79 7.50 -1.22
CA ARG A 40 -3.32 8.75 -0.63
C ARG A 40 -3.46 9.93 -1.58
N THR A 41 -3.33 9.72 -2.89
CA THR A 41 -3.53 10.79 -3.89
C THR A 41 -4.98 11.25 -3.91
N ILE A 42 -5.95 10.33 -3.85
CA ILE A 42 -7.37 10.70 -3.70
C ILE A 42 -7.62 11.36 -2.34
N GLY A 43 -7.05 10.81 -1.27
CA GLY A 43 -7.14 11.40 0.07
C GLY A 43 -6.60 12.83 0.12
N TYR A 44 -5.49 13.09 -0.56
CA TYR A 44 -4.92 14.43 -0.68
C TYR A 44 -5.81 15.38 -1.50
N ALA A 45 -6.38 14.89 -2.61
CA ALA A 45 -7.32 15.67 -3.41
C ALA A 45 -8.58 16.08 -2.61
N ALA A 46 -9.10 15.16 -1.79
CA ALA A 46 -10.22 15.44 -0.88
C ALA A 46 -9.84 16.42 0.23
N PHE A 47 -8.70 16.19 0.90
CA PHE A 47 -8.17 17.05 1.94
C PHE A 47 -7.95 18.49 1.47
N SER A 48 -7.29 18.67 0.32
CA SER A 48 -6.98 19.99 -0.23
C SER A 48 -8.22 20.80 -0.65
N ARG A 49 -9.36 20.11 -0.86
CA ARG A 49 -10.65 20.73 -1.19
C ARG A 49 -11.60 20.83 0.02
N GLY A 50 -11.16 20.41 1.22
CA GLY A 50 -11.97 20.44 2.44
C GLY A 50 -13.18 19.50 2.43
N LEU A 51 -13.11 18.39 1.64
CA LEU A 51 -14.19 17.41 1.53
C LEU A 51 -14.13 16.38 2.65
N ASP A 52 -15.28 15.84 3.04
CA ASP A 52 -15.34 14.71 3.96
C ASP A 52 -14.99 13.41 3.22
N ALA A 53 -13.84 12.82 3.58
CA ALA A 53 -13.34 11.58 2.98
C ALA A 53 -14.22 10.34 3.26
N LYS A 54 -15.22 10.43 4.13
CA LYS A 54 -16.20 9.37 4.40
C LYS A 54 -17.49 9.53 3.62
N ASP A 55 -17.73 10.71 3.05
CA ASP A 55 -18.95 11.02 2.33
C ASP A 55 -18.81 10.72 0.83
N GLU A 56 -19.39 9.59 0.41
CA GLU A 56 -19.36 9.17 -1.00
C GLU A 56 -20.00 10.22 -1.92
N SER A 57 -21.00 10.97 -1.45
CA SER A 57 -21.66 11.99 -2.26
C SER A 57 -20.76 13.18 -2.60
N GLN A 58 -19.73 13.43 -1.78
CA GLN A 58 -18.69 14.44 -2.04
C GLN A 58 -17.53 13.87 -2.84
N ILE A 59 -17.15 12.60 -2.61
CA ILE A 59 -16.00 11.98 -3.25
C ILE A 59 -16.31 11.52 -4.68
N ALA A 60 -17.49 10.99 -4.96
CA ALA A 60 -17.82 10.52 -6.31
C ALA A 60 -17.79 11.63 -7.39
N PRO A 61 -18.24 12.87 -7.15
CA PRO A 61 -18.00 13.99 -8.06
C PRO A 61 -16.52 14.33 -8.22
N LEU A 62 -15.75 14.36 -7.11
CA LEU A 62 -14.30 14.62 -7.14
C LEU A 62 -13.58 13.71 -8.12
N LEU A 63 -13.89 12.40 -8.13
CA LEU A 63 -13.25 11.41 -9.02
C LEU A 63 -13.46 11.71 -10.52
N LYS A 64 -14.50 12.46 -10.88
CA LYS A 64 -14.77 12.86 -12.26
C LYS A 64 -14.00 14.11 -12.69
N GLU A 65 -13.51 14.88 -11.70
CA GLU A 65 -12.83 16.16 -11.92
C GLU A 65 -11.30 16.02 -11.89
N ILE A 66 -10.78 14.98 -11.25
CA ILE A 66 -9.34 14.77 -11.08
C ILE A 66 -8.79 13.75 -12.05
N GLN A 67 -7.57 13.95 -12.47
CA GLN A 67 -6.78 12.96 -13.19
C GLN A 67 -5.65 12.45 -12.30
N ILE A 68 -5.59 11.13 -12.10
CA ILE A 68 -4.52 10.48 -11.34
C ILE A 68 -3.65 9.68 -12.31
N ASP A 69 -2.36 9.97 -12.30
CA ASP A 69 -1.36 9.26 -13.08
C ASP A 69 -0.20 8.78 -12.20
N MET A 70 0.50 7.78 -12.70
CA MET A 70 1.72 7.26 -12.09
C MET A 70 2.87 7.35 -13.08
N ALA A 71 3.97 7.95 -12.64
CA ALA A 71 5.24 7.87 -13.33
C ALA A 71 6.20 6.99 -12.54
N PHE A 72 7.10 6.31 -13.24
CA PHE A 72 8.11 5.45 -12.64
C PHE A 72 9.48 5.93 -13.07
N ASP A 73 10.27 6.29 -12.10
CA ASP A 73 11.64 6.78 -12.26
C ASP A 73 12.61 5.73 -11.69
N GLU A 74 13.69 5.43 -12.40
CA GLU A 74 14.65 4.38 -12.01
C GLU A 74 15.31 4.65 -10.65
N ASN A 75 15.49 5.91 -10.27
CA ASN A 75 16.14 6.31 -9.02
C ASN A 75 15.15 6.52 -7.87
N SER A 76 14.05 7.25 -8.13
CA SER A 76 13.07 7.63 -7.11
C SER A 76 11.92 6.61 -6.96
N GLY A 77 11.69 5.76 -7.96
CA GLY A 77 10.60 4.78 -7.98
C GLY A 77 9.28 5.39 -8.44
N GLN A 78 8.17 4.96 -7.81
CA GLN A 78 6.83 5.44 -8.14
C GLN A 78 6.64 6.91 -7.73
N LYS A 79 6.20 7.73 -8.68
CA LYS A 79 5.72 9.11 -8.47
C LYS A 79 4.22 9.16 -8.70
N MET A 80 3.53 9.93 -7.89
CA MET A 80 2.09 10.15 -8.01
C MET A 80 1.83 11.54 -8.58
N LEU A 81 1.04 11.56 -9.65
CA LEU A 81 0.63 12.79 -10.31
C LEU A 81 -0.86 13.03 -10.09
N LEU A 82 -1.22 14.21 -9.65
CA LEU A 82 -2.59 14.70 -9.54
C LEU A 82 -2.74 15.91 -10.47
N ASP A 83 -3.60 15.79 -11.48
CA ASP A 83 -3.81 16.83 -12.50
C ASP A 83 -2.49 17.29 -13.14
N GLY A 84 -1.58 16.33 -13.39
CA GLY A 84 -0.25 16.54 -13.96
C GLY A 84 0.83 17.06 -12.98
N LYS A 85 0.46 17.40 -11.73
CA LYS A 85 1.41 17.85 -10.71
C LYS A 85 1.92 16.68 -9.87
N ASP A 86 3.24 16.59 -9.66
CA ASP A 86 3.85 15.63 -8.73
C ASP A 86 3.45 15.96 -7.29
N VAL A 87 2.75 15.03 -6.63
CA VAL A 87 2.25 15.14 -5.26
C VAL A 87 2.85 14.07 -4.34
N SER A 88 3.95 13.44 -4.77
CA SER A 88 4.57 12.31 -4.06
C SER A 88 5.02 12.64 -2.64
N THR A 89 5.33 13.90 -2.36
CA THR A 89 5.69 14.40 -1.03
C THR A 89 4.45 14.69 -0.20
N GLU A 90 3.50 15.42 -0.76
CA GLU A 90 2.28 15.89 -0.09
C GLU A 90 1.39 14.74 0.38
N ILE A 91 1.29 13.67 -0.41
CA ILE A 91 0.52 12.47 -0.04
C ILE A 91 1.09 11.70 1.17
N ARG A 92 2.31 12.03 1.62
CA ARG A 92 2.96 11.41 2.79
C ARG A 92 2.81 12.20 4.09
N LEU A 93 2.14 13.34 4.05
CA LEU A 93 1.81 14.10 5.24
C LEU A 93 0.96 13.25 6.21
N PRO A 94 1.14 13.41 7.53
CA PRO A 94 0.41 12.63 8.54
C PRO A 94 -1.11 12.67 8.37
N GLU A 95 -1.66 13.84 8.07
CA GLU A 95 -3.09 14.11 7.90
C GLU A 95 -3.69 13.26 6.78
N ILE A 96 -2.93 13.03 5.71
CA ILE A 96 -3.39 12.29 4.55
C ILE A 96 -3.57 10.79 4.84
N SER A 97 -2.94 10.28 5.90
CA SER A 97 -3.07 8.86 6.26
C SER A 97 -4.50 8.46 6.59
N MET A 98 -5.23 9.30 7.34
CA MET A 98 -6.62 9.03 7.70
C MET A 98 -7.55 9.25 6.51
N TYR A 99 -7.31 10.31 5.72
CA TYR A 99 -8.07 10.54 4.49
C TYR A 99 -7.96 9.35 3.52
N ALA A 100 -6.75 8.84 3.31
CA ALA A 100 -6.51 7.66 2.48
C ALA A 100 -7.26 6.41 2.99
N SER A 101 -7.26 6.18 4.31
CA SER A 101 -8.01 5.07 4.92
C SER A 101 -9.51 5.22 4.68
N ASN A 102 -10.06 6.42 4.90
CA ASN A 102 -11.47 6.70 4.72
C ASN A 102 -11.92 6.53 3.26
N VAL A 103 -11.24 7.19 2.30
CA VAL A 103 -11.59 7.05 0.87
C VAL A 103 -11.44 5.63 0.36
N SER A 104 -10.52 4.83 0.92
CA SER A 104 -10.31 3.43 0.52
C SER A 104 -11.47 2.51 0.90
N ALA A 105 -12.36 2.94 1.81
CA ALA A 105 -13.57 2.22 2.19
C ALA A 105 -14.75 2.50 1.23
N LEU A 106 -14.66 3.55 0.40
CA LEU A 106 -15.75 3.95 -0.49
C LEU A 106 -15.80 3.10 -1.78
N PRO A 107 -16.99 2.55 -2.13
CA PRO A 107 -17.17 1.76 -3.35
C PRO A 107 -16.75 2.49 -4.63
N CYS A 108 -17.12 3.77 -4.78
CA CYS A 108 -16.80 4.57 -5.96
C CYS A 108 -15.29 4.73 -6.18
N VAL A 109 -14.50 4.91 -5.10
CA VAL A 109 -13.05 5.04 -5.17
C VAL A 109 -12.40 3.72 -5.61
N ARG A 110 -12.88 2.61 -5.06
CA ARG A 110 -12.37 1.29 -5.40
C ARG A 110 -12.65 0.92 -6.85
N ALA A 111 -13.87 1.17 -7.31
CA ALA A 111 -14.24 0.95 -8.71
C ALA A 111 -13.38 1.81 -9.65
N TYR A 112 -13.15 3.08 -9.31
CA TYR A 112 -12.32 4.00 -10.09
C TYR A 112 -10.87 3.52 -10.24
N LEU A 113 -10.28 2.94 -9.20
CA LEU A 113 -8.87 2.54 -9.19
C LEU A 113 -8.60 1.11 -9.69
N LEU A 114 -9.61 0.22 -9.69
CA LEU A 114 -9.41 -1.21 -9.92
C LEU A 114 -8.79 -1.51 -11.28
N GLU A 115 -9.35 -0.95 -12.34
CA GLU A 115 -8.87 -1.19 -13.71
C GLU A 115 -7.46 -0.63 -13.92
N MET A 116 -7.16 0.55 -13.38
CA MET A 116 -5.81 1.14 -13.44
C MET A 116 -4.76 0.19 -12.82
N GLN A 117 -5.07 -0.39 -11.65
CA GLN A 117 -4.16 -1.30 -10.96
C GLN A 117 -3.97 -2.61 -11.76
N ARG A 118 -5.04 -3.18 -12.29
CA ARG A 118 -4.99 -4.41 -13.09
C ARG A 118 -4.22 -4.23 -14.40
N ASP A 119 -4.43 -3.14 -15.08
CA ASP A 119 -3.76 -2.80 -16.34
C ASP A 119 -2.23 -2.78 -16.21
N ILE A 120 -1.71 -2.32 -15.07
CA ILE A 120 -0.26 -2.31 -14.82
C ILE A 120 0.28 -3.75 -14.78
N ALA A 121 -0.39 -4.64 -14.06
CA ALA A 121 0.03 -6.04 -13.93
C ALA A 121 -0.07 -6.83 -15.24
N LEU A 122 -0.99 -6.45 -16.14
CA LEU A 122 -1.10 -7.06 -17.48
C LEU A 122 0.05 -6.69 -18.40
N ARG A 123 0.66 -5.52 -18.21
CA ARG A 123 1.68 -4.98 -19.12
C ARG A 123 3.12 -5.30 -18.71
N ARG A 124 3.38 -5.58 -17.42
CA ARG A 124 4.73 -5.77 -16.87
C ARG A 124 4.72 -6.75 -15.71
N SER A 125 5.86 -7.39 -15.46
CA SER A 125 6.06 -8.08 -14.18
C SER A 125 6.08 -7.07 -13.05
N VAL A 126 5.35 -7.36 -11.96
CA VAL A 126 5.08 -6.39 -10.90
C VAL A 126 5.07 -7.02 -9.51
N ILE A 127 5.58 -6.29 -8.54
CA ILE A 127 5.22 -6.45 -7.13
C ILE A 127 4.26 -5.32 -6.78
N MET A 128 3.06 -5.67 -6.34
CA MET A 128 2.05 -4.72 -5.91
C MET A 128 1.75 -4.93 -4.43
N ASP A 129 1.89 -3.88 -3.61
CA ASP A 129 1.59 -3.97 -2.18
C ASP A 129 0.36 -3.15 -1.76
N GLY A 130 -0.41 -3.72 -0.82
CA GLY A 130 -1.66 -3.11 -0.36
C GLY A 130 -2.31 -3.80 0.83
N ARG A 131 -3.64 -4.00 0.75
CA ARG A 131 -4.47 -4.64 1.77
C ARG A 131 -5.33 -5.78 1.22
N ASP A 132 -5.58 -5.75 -0.06
CA ASP A 132 -6.53 -6.63 -0.77
C ASP A 132 -6.04 -6.95 -2.19
N ILE A 133 -4.73 -6.90 -2.39
CA ILE A 133 -4.15 -7.14 -3.71
C ILE A 133 -4.39 -8.59 -4.12
N GLY A 134 -4.05 -9.55 -3.28
CA GLY A 134 -4.21 -10.98 -3.57
C GLY A 134 -5.64 -11.50 -3.44
N THR A 135 -6.56 -10.70 -2.85
CA THR A 135 -7.97 -11.12 -2.67
C THR A 135 -8.92 -10.46 -3.66
N VAL A 136 -8.62 -9.23 -4.13
CA VAL A 136 -9.53 -8.43 -4.97
C VAL A 136 -8.87 -7.88 -6.23
N VAL A 137 -7.70 -7.25 -6.10
CA VAL A 137 -7.07 -6.56 -7.24
C VAL A 137 -6.48 -7.55 -8.22
N LEU A 138 -5.64 -8.47 -7.73
CA LEU A 138 -4.96 -9.53 -8.49
C LEU A 138 -5.25 -10.91 -7.87
N PRO A 139 -6.50 -11.38 -7.93
CA PRO A 139 -6.88 -12.66 -7.33
C PRO A 139 -6.16 -13.87 -7.95
N ASP A 140 -5.64 -13.71 -9.16
CA ASP A 140 -4.87 -14.71 -9.91
C ASP A 140 -3.37 -14.37 -9.95
N ALA A 141 -2.84 -13.61 -8.96
CA ALA A 141 -1.42 -13.32 -8.84
C ALA A 141 -0.60 -14.62 -8.77
N ASP A 142 0.56 -14.64 -9.46
CA ASP A 142 1.44 -15.83 -9.50
C ASP A 142 2.03 -16.17 -8.13
N LEU A 143 2.16 -15.19 -7.26
CA LEU A 143 2.53 -15.36 -5.86
C LEU A 143 1.79 -14.34 -4.99
N LYS A 144 1.19 -14.85 -3.90
CA LYS A 144 0.54 -14.00 -2.88
C LYS A 144 1.28 -14.15 -1.56
N ILE A 145 1.54 -13.03 -0.91
CA ILE A 145 2.26 -12.95 0.36
C ILE A 145 1.45 -12.11 1.33
N TYR A 146 1.19 -12.63 2.51
CA TYR A 146 0.64 -11.85 3.61
C TYR A 146 1.78 -11.46 4.55
N LEU A 147 2.28 -10.23 4.38
CA LEU A 147 3.43 -9.72 5.12
C LEU A 147 2.94 -8.99 6.38
N THR A 148 3.36 -9.47 7.53
CA THR A 148 2.95 -8.95 8.83
C THR A 148 4.12 -8.68 9.77
N ALA A 149 3.84 -7.97 10.84
CA ALA A 149 4.63 -7.85 12.06
C ALA A 149 3.67 -7.52 13.21
N SER A 150 4.04 -7.84 14.45
CA SER A 150 3.20 -7.54 15.61
C SER A 150 2.91 -6.03 15.72
N ALA A 151 1.77 -5.68 16.33
CA ALA A 151 1.38 -4.27 16.51
C ALA A 151 2.44 -3.49 17.30
N GLU A 152 3.04 -4.13 18.30
CA GLU A 152 4.08 -3.57 19.15
C GLU A 152 5.35 -3.28 18.36
N GLU A 153 5.77 -4.20 17.49
CA GLU A 153 6.95 -4.00 16.65
C GLU A 153 6.72 -2.88 15.62
N ARG A 154 5.53 -2.85 15.01
CA ARG A 154 5.15 -1.77 14.09
C ARG A 154 5.09 -0.41 14.78
N ALA A 155 4.63 -0.37 16.04
CA ALA A 155 4.63 0.84 16.84
C ALA A 155 6.05 1.32 17.16
N ARG A 156 6.98 0.41 17.51
CA ARG A 156 8.39 0.77 17.73
C ARG A 156 9.03 1.35 16.47
N ARG A 157 8.86 0.68 15.31
CA ARG A 157 9.37 1.16 14.00
C ARG A 157 8.82 2.55 13.69
N ARG A 158 7.52 2.77 13.93
CA ARG A 158 6.87 4.05 13.67
C ARG A 158 7.32 5.16 14.59
N CYS A 159 7.53 4.88 15.88
CA CYS A 159 8.08 5.85 16.83
C CYS A 159 9.49 6.29 16.42
N LEU A 160 10.34 5.36 15.99
CA LEU A 160 11.67 5.68 15.48
C LEU A 160 11.60 6.59 14.25
N GLU A 161 10.79 6.22 13.26
CA GLU A 161 10.58 7.03 12.04
C GLU A 161 10.09 8.46 12.37
N LEU A 162 9.14 8.60 13.29
CA LEU A 162 8.62 9.90 13.72
C LEU A 162 9.68 10.73 14.44
N SER A 163 10.51 10.10 15.27
CA SER A 163 11.62 10.76 15.96
C SER A 163 12.67 11.27 14.96
N GLU A 164 13.04 10.48 13.96
CA GLU A 164 13.98 10.87 12.90
C GLU A 164 13.46 12.04 12.06
N ARG A 165 12.14 12.14 11.91
CA ARG A 165 11.47 13.25 11.21
C ARG A 165 11.25 14.49 12.08
N GLY A 166 11.67 14.48 13.36
CA GLY A 166 11.50 15.59 14.28
C GLY A 166 10.07 15.78 14.80
N THR A 167 9.21 14.77 14.67
CA THR A 167 7.81 14.76 15.14
C THR A 167 7.54 13.58 16.06
N PRO A 168 8.25 13.45 17.20
CA PRO A 168 8.11 12.31 18.09
C PRO A 168 6.69 12.23 18.67
N LYS A 169 6.20 11.00 18.84
CA LYS A 169 4.92 10.68 19.51
C LYS A 169 5.16 9.64 20.59
N ALA A 170 4.28 9.62 21.62
CA ALA A 170 4.31 8.59 22.64
C ALA A 170 4.00 7.21 22.06
N TYR A 171 4.70 6.17 22.55
CA TYR A 171 4.54 4.80 22.06
C TYR A 171 3.10 4.30 22.19
N GLU A 172 2.44 4.56 23.30
CA GLU A 172 1.07 4.16 23.59
C GLU A 172 0.07 4.81 22.61
N GLU A 173 0.32 6.05 22.23
CA GLU A 173 -0.48 6.75 21.23
C GLU A 173 -0.32 6.09 19.86
N VAL A 174 0.92 5.86 19.44
CA VAL A 174 1.22 5.20 18.15
C VAL A 174 0.64 3.78 18.10
N LEU A 175 0.76 3.01 19.17
CA LEU A 175 0.21 1.67 19.25
C LEU A 175 -1.32 1.67 19.14
N ARG A 176 -1.98 2.62 19.81
CA ARG A 176 -3.44 2.79 19.70
C ARG A 176 -3.85 3.14 18.26
N GLU A 177 -3.19 4.12 17.63
CA GLU A 177 -3.45 4.49 16.23
C GLU A 177 -3.29 3.31 15.26
N ILE A 178 -2.29 2.46 15.48
CA ILE A 178 -2.05 1.24 14.71
C ILE A 178 -3.20 0.24 14.88
N ASN A 179 -3.60 -0.03 16.12
CA ASN A 179 -4.68 -0.98 16.42
C ASN A 179 -6.03 -0.51 15.86
N GLU A 180 -6.33 0.78 16.00
CA GLU A 180 -7.55 1.38 15.43
C GLU A 180 -7.58 1.25 13.90
N ARG A 181 -6.46 1.52 13.25
CA ARG A 181 -6.35 1.38 11.80
C ARG A 181 -6.46 -0.06 11.33
N ASP A 182 -5.80 -0.99 12.02
CA ASP A 182 -5.90 -2.42 11.69
C ASP A 182 -7.34 -2.90 11.84
N TYR A 183 -8.01 -2.48 12.90
CA TYR A 183 -9.43 -2.81 13.10
C TYR A 183 -10.28 -2.28 11.93
N GLN A 184 -10.09 -1.03 11.51
CA GLN A 184 -10.79 -0.45 10.36
C GLN A 184 -10.49 -1.21 9.06
N ASP A 185 -9.20 -1.48 8.78
CA ASP A 185 -8.78 -2.20 7.57
C ASP A 185 -9.39 -3.63 7.52
N MET A 186 -9.50 -4.32 8.65
CA MET A 186 -10.03 -5.69 8.75
C MET A 186 -11.56 -5.77 8.75
N HIS A 187 -12.27 -4.72 9.21
CA HIS A 187 -13.73 -4.74 9.40
C HIS A 187 -14.49 -3.85 8.42
N ARG A 188 -13.82 -3.24 7.43
CA ARG A 188 -14.54 -2.50 6.39
C ARG A 188 -15.39 -3.46 5.56
N ASP A 189 -16.57 -3.00 5.12
CA ASP A 189 -17.56 -3.81 4.40
C ASP A 189 -17.03 -4.28 3.04
N ILE A 190 -16.19 -3.47 2.39
CA ILE A 190 -15.69 -3.75 1.04
C ILE A 190 -14.19 -4.02 1.09
N ALA A 191 -13.78 -5.16 0.52
CA ALA A 191 -12.40 -5.58 0.37
C ALA A 191 -11.58 -5.45 1.67
N PRO A 192 -12.04 -6.05 2.79
CA PRO A 192 -11.33 -6.00 4.06
C PRO A 192 -9.93 -6.61 3.92
N LEU A 193 -9.01 -6.15 4.77
CA LEU A 193 -7.70 -6.77 4.89
C LEU A 193 -7.87 -8.22 5.38
N ARG A 194 -7.58 -9.16 4.51
CA ARG A 194 -7.61 -10.60 4.79
C ARG A 194 -6.43 -11.28 4.11
N GLU A 195 -5.90 -12.28 4.77
CA GLU A 195 -4.94 -13.19 4.14
C GLU A 195 -5.67 -14.04 3.08
N ALA A 196 -5.18 -14.04 1.85
CA ALA A 196 -5.72 -14.89 0.80
C ALA A 196 -5.43 -16.37 1.13
N ALA A 197 -6.35 -17.29 0.79
CA ALA A 197 -6.24 -18.69 1.16
C ALA A 197 -4.98 -19.39 0.62
N ASP A 198 -4.43 -18.88 -0.47
CA ASP A 198 -3.22 -19.34 -1.15
C ASP A 198 -2.00 -18.43 -0.89
N ALA A 199 -2.10 -17.48 0.04
CA ALA A 199 -0.99 -16.61 0.39
C ALA A 199 0.02 -17.32 1.29
N VAL A 200 1.30 -16.97 1.11
CA VAL A 200 2.36 -17.34 2.04
C VAL A 200 2.38 -16.33 3.18
N HIS A 201 2.20 -16.81 4.41
CA HIS A 201 2.32 -15.97 5.59
C HIS A 201 3.80 -15.63 5.85
N PHE A 202 4.11 -14.33 5.95
CA PHE A 202 5.48 -13.84 6.12
C PHE A 202 5.57 -12.85 7.29
N ASP A 203 5.97 -13.35 8.46
CA ASP A 203 6.10 -12.55 9.68
C ASP A 203 7.53 -11.98 9.82
N THR A 204 7.63 -10.65 9.89
CA THR A 204 8.88 -9.90 10.05
C THR A 204 9.12 -9.38 11.46
N SER A 205 8.32 -9.80 12.46
CA SER A 205 8.40 -9.28 13.85
C SER A 205 9.78 -9.44 14.48
N LYS A 206 10.51 -10.50 14.12
CA LYS A 206 11.83 -10.82 14.68
C LYS A 206 12.99 -10.59 13.71
N LEU A 207 12.72 -10.01 12.55
CA LEU A 207 13.72 -9.80 11.50
C LEU A 207 14.05 -8.32 11.38
N ASN A 208 15.33 -8.01 11.18
CA ASN A 208 15.73 -6.70 10.71
C ASN A 208 15.44 -6.53 9.21
N PHE A 209 15.75 -5.36 8.64
CA PHE A 209 15.46 -5.07 7.24
C PHE A 209 16.20 -6.02 6.28
N GLU A 210 17.50 -6.21 6.47
CA GLU A 210 18.36 -7.02 5.61
C GLU A 210 17.96 -8.51 5.65
N GLU A 211 17.61 -9.01 6.82
CA GLU A 211 17.11 -10.37 7.01
C GLU A 211 15.77 -10.57 6.33
N SER A 212 14.85 -9.61 6.50
CA SER A 212 13.52 -9.63 5.86
C SER A 212 13.63 -9.57 4.34
N GLU A 213 14.49 -8.70 3.80
CA GLU A 213 14.72 -8.57 2.37
C GLU A 213 15.26 -9.86 1.76
N ARG A 214 16.30 -10.44 2.39
CA ARG A 214 16.90 -11.70 1.95
C ARG A 214 15.91 -12.86 1.98
N ALA A 215 15.16 -12.99 3.08
CA ALA A 215 14.17 -14.05 3.23
C ALA A 215 13.02 -13.90 2.21
N LEU A 216 12.52 -12.68 1.99
CA LEU A 216 11.51 -12.40 0.99
C LEU A 216 11.99 -12.69 -0.43
N LEU A 217 13.21 -12.30 -0.77
CA LEU A 217 13.81 -12.58 -2.08
C LEU A 217 13.95 -14.08 -2.33
N ASN A 218 14.45 -14.84 -1.34
CA ASN A 218 14.57 -16.30 -1.43
C ASN A 218 13.20 -16.97 -1.61
N LEU A 219 12.20 -16.56 -0.85
CA LEU A 219 10.82 -17.04 -0.98
C LEU A 219 10.27 -16.84 -2.40
N ILE A 220 10.44 -15.64 -2.96
CA ILE A 220 9.99 -15.32 -4.31
C ILE A 220 10.71 -16.18 -5.35
N GLN A 221 12.05 -16.32 -5.24
CA GLN A 221 12.85 -17.13 -6.15
C GLN A 221 12.50 -18.63 -6.08
N GLU A 222 12.14 -19.13 -4.92
CA GLU A 222 11.69 -20.52 -4.73
C GLU A 222 10.33 -20.77 -5.38
N LYS A 223 9.38 -19.85 -5.20
CA LYS A 223 7.98 -20.02 -5.63
C LYS A 223 7.73 -19.72 -7.10
N LEU A 224 8.60 -18.93 -7.75
CA LEU A 224 8.46 -18.53 -9.16
C LEU A 224 9.40 -19.29 -10.11
N LYS A 225 10.09 -20.33 -9.61
CA LYS A 225 10.83 -21.31 -10.44
C LYS A 225 9.83 -22.20 -11.17
#